data_d6ec4b3bcc68222f677f2ba925ad97b7
#
_entry.id   d6ec4b3bcc68222f677f2ba925ad97b7
#
_cell.length_a   1.000
_cell.length_b   1.000
_cell.length_c   1.000
_cell.angle_alpha   90.00
_cell.angle_beta   90.00
_cell.angle_gamma   90.00
#
_symmetry.space_group_name_H-M   'P 1'
#
loop_
_entity.id
_entity.type
_entity.pdbx_description
1 polymer ?
#
loop_
_entity_poly.entity_id
_entity_poly.type
_entity_poly.pdbx_seq_one_letter_code
_entity_poly.pdbx_strand_id
1 'polypeptide(L)'
;SIGIELVNLGRYPNWNDSRHQRMSESYPEAQIESLLGLLAQLRRALPGLRWIAGHDALDQRREPASDNPDLMLARRLDPGPMFPWARVLTECGLARWSDTASP
;
A
#
# COMPACT_ATOMS: atom_id res chain seq x y z
N SER A 1 -8.47 -5.91 12.42
CA SER A 1 -7.49 -5.79 11.31
C SER A 1 -6.10 -5.50 11.84
N ILE A 2 -5.10 -5.79 11.04
CA ILE A 2 -3.70 -5.57 11.37
C ILE A 2 -3.11 -4.61 10.35
N GLY A 3 -2.44 -3.56 10.82
CA GLY A 3 -1.72 -2.62 9.97
C GLY A 3 -0.23 -2.93 9.95
N ILE A 4 0.37 -2.84 8.78
CA ILE A 4 1.82 -2.99 8.60
C ILE A 4 2.32 -1.77 7.84
N GLU A 5 3.35 -1.12 8.37
CA GLU A 5 4.00 0.00 7.70
C GLU A 5 5.32 -0.44 7.11
N LEU A 6 5.55 -0.02 5.86
CA LEU A 6 6.81 -0.26 5.16
C LEU A 6 7.61 1.04 5.07
N VAL A 7 8.92 0.93 5.06
CA VAL A 7 9.79 2.11 4.92
C VAL A 7 9.92 2.46 3.45
N ASN A 8 9.41 3.63 3.08
CA ASN A 8 9.48 4.14 1.71
C ASN A 8 9.20 5.64 1.73
N LEU A 9 9.91 6.41 0.93
CA LEU A 9 9.72 7.85 0.86
C LEU A 9 8.32 8.22 0.37
N GLY A 10 7.75 7.43 -0.54
CA GLY A 10 6.44 7.68 -1.09
C GLY A 10 6.39 9.02 -1.82
N ARG A 11 5.46 9.89 -1.41
CA ARG A 11 5.30 11.25 -1.95
C ARG A 11 5.88 12.33 -1.05
N TYR A 12 6.49 11.95 0.07
CA TYR A 12 7.02 12.93 1.02
C TYR A 12 8.25 13.65 0.48
N PRO A 13 8.49 14.91 0.90
CA PRO A 13 7.66 15.65 1.86
C PRO A 13 6.45 16.38 1.24
N ASN A 14 6.36 16.46 -0.07
CA ASN A 14 5.37 17.29 -0.78
C ASN A 14 4.18 16.45 -1.29
N TRP A 15 3.63 15.59 -0.45
CA TRP A 15 2.58 14.63 -0.84
C TRP A 15 1.31 15.28 -1.39
N ASN A 16 1.01 16.51 -0.97
CA ASN A 16 -0.18 17.22 -1.40
C ASN A 16 0.07 18.24 -2.54
N ASP A 17 1.26 18.23 -3.12
CA ASP A 17 1.57 19.01 -4.32
C ASP A 17 1.30 18.16 -5.56
N SER A 18 0.49 18.66 -6.50
CA SER A 18 0.10 17.91 -7.70
C SER A 18 1.29 17.48 -8.57
N ARG A 19 2.44 18.16 -8.43
CA ARG A 19 3.66 17.85 -9.18
C ARG A 19 4.50 16.73 -8.57
N HIS A 20 4.14 16.24 -7.37
CA HIS A 20 4.93 15.28 -6.60
C HIS A 20 4.13 14.02 -6.25
N GLN A 21 3.30 13.55 -7.19
CA GLN A 21 2.45 12.38 -6.96
C GLN A 21 3.13 11.05 -7.34
N ARG A 22 4.26 11.10 -8.03
CA ARG A 22 4.95 9.90 -8.46
C ARG A 22 5.73 9.27 -7.31
N MET A 23 5.48 7.99 -7.08
CA MET A 23 6.20 7.19 -6.09
C MET A 23 7.18 6.29 -6.84
N SER A 24 8.45 6.67 -6.86
CA SER A 24 9.47 6.00 -7.68
C SER A 24 10.52 5.24 -6.86
N GLU A 25 10.51 5.37 -5.54
CA GLU A 25 11.44 4.62 -4.70
C GLU A 25 11.04 3.14 -4.65
N SER A 26 11.97 2.27 -5.00
CA SER A 26 11.75 0.83 -4.94
C SER A 26 11.88 0.32 -3.50
N TYR A 27 11.25 -0.83 -3.24
CA TYR A 27 11.36 -1.50 -1.94
C TYR A 27 12.58 -2.42 -1.96
N PRO A 28 13.51 -2.30 -0.98
CA PRO A 28 14.64 -3.23 -0.91
C PRO A 28 14.20 -4.67 -0.76
N GLU A 29 14.94 -5.58 -1.36
CA GLU A 29 14.63 -7.02 -1.28
C GLU A 29 14.53 -7.51 0.16
N ALA A 30 15.45 -7.06 1.02
CA ALA A 30 15.43 -7.45 2.44
C ALA A 30 14.14 -7.04 3.14
N GLN A 31 13.58 -5.88 2.79
CA GLN A 31 12.31 -5.43 3.37
C GLN A 31 11.15 -6.29 2.91
N ILE A 32 11.12 -6.67 1.63
CA ILE A 32 10.08 -7.55 1.10
C ILE A 32 10.18 -8.95 1.72
N GLU A 33 11.37 -9.48 1.88
CA GLU A 33 11.57 -10.77 2.54
C GLU A 33 11.11 -10.73 3.99
N SER A 34 11.38 -9.65 4.72
CA SER A 34 10.89 -9.47 6.09
C SER A 34 9.38 -9.42 6.15
N LEU A 35 8.76 -8.73 5.19
CA LEU A 35 7.30 -8.67 5.07
C LEU A 35 6.71 -10.05 4.84
N LEU A 36 7.29 -10.82 3.92
CA LEU A 36 6.81 -12.19 3.62
C LEU A 36 6.94 -13.11 4.83
N GLY A 37 8.02 -13.00 5.58
CA GLY A 37 8.20 -13.75 6.82
C GLY A 37 7.15 -13.38 7.87
N LEU A 38 6.86 -12.11 8.04
CA LEU A 38 5.84 -11.63 8.95
C LEU A 38 4.45 -12.12 8.54
N LEU A 39 4.12 -12.03 7.26
CA LEU A 39 2.83 -12.50 6.74
C LEU A 39 2.65 -14.01 6.98
N ALA A 40 3.71 -14.79 6.80
CA ALA A 40 3.67 -16.22 7.08
C ALA A 40 3.39 -16.50 8.55
N GLN A 41 4.00 -15.76 9.46
CA GLN A 41 3.75 -15.87 10.89
C GLN A 41 2.31 -15.49 11.26
N LEU A 42 1.82 -14.39 10.69
CA LEU A 42 0.46 -13.93 10.94
C LEU A 42 -0.58 -14.94 10.45
N ARG A 43 -0.36 -15.56 9.31
CA ARG A 43 -1.29 -16.58 8.80
C ARG A 43 -1.33 -17.82 9.68
N ARG A 44 -0.20 -18.20 10.25
CA ARG A 44 -0.15 -19.33 11.20
C ARG A 44 -0.87 -19.00 12.51
N ALA A 45 -0.69 -17.77 12.99
CA ALA A 45 -1.30 -17.34 14.25
C ALA A 45 -2.80 -17.04 14.08
N LEU A 46 -3.20 -16.58 12.90
CA LEU A 46 -4.57 -16.13 12.60
C LEU A 46 -5.10 -16.85 11.36
N PRO A 47 -5.56 -18.12 11.50
CA PRO A 47 -5.98 -18.90 10.32
C PRO A 47 -7.20 -18.33 9.58
N GLY A 48 -7.96 -17.44 10.21
CA GLY A 48 -9.08 -16.76 9.56
C GLY A 48 -8.68 -15.58 8.68
N LEU A 49 -7.40 -15.23 8.63
CA LEU A 49 -6.92 -14.13 7.83
C LEU A 49 -7.01 -14.48 6.34
N ARG A 50 -7.71 -13.68 5.54
CA ARG A 50 -8.00 -13.98 4.14
C ARG A 50 -7.57 -12.88 3.18
N TRP A 51 -7.51 -11.62 3.64
CA TRP A 51 -7.40 -10.47 2.78
C TRP A 51 -6.17 -9.64 3.13
N ILE A 52 -5.56 -9.07 2.10
CA ILE A 52 -4.51 -8.07 2.22
C ILE A 52 -4.89 -6.87 1.33
N ALA A 53 -4.70 -5.67 1.83
CA ALA A 53 -5.03 -4.47 1.08
C ALA A 53 -3.95 -3.42 1.25
N GLY A 54 -3.75 -2.62 0.22
CA GLY A 54 -2.95 -1.40 0.33
C GLY A 54 -3.76 -0.29 0.99
N HIS A 55 -3.08 0.70 1.53
CA HIS A 55 -3.72 1.86 2.15
C HIS A 55 -4.54 2.63 1.12
N ASP A 56 -4.11 2.64 -0.13
CA ASP A 56 -4.80 3.27 -1.25
C ASP A 56 -6.19 2.69 -1.49
N ALA A 57 -6.38 1.40 -1.24
CA ALA A 57 -7.69 0.75 -1.40
C ALA A 57 -8.61 1.00 -0.19
N LEU A 58 -8.04 1.13 1.01
CA LEU A 58 -8.81 1.31 2.24
C LEU A 58 -9.18 2.77 2.50
N ASP A 59 -8.32 3.71 2.13
CA ASP A 59 -8.56 5.13 2.30
C ASP A 59 -8.58 5.80 0.94
N GLN A 60 -9.78 5.99 0.40
CA GLN A 60 -9.98 6.59 -0.93
C GLN A 60 -10.37 8.06 -0.87
N ARG A 61 -10.19 8.69 0.28
CA ARG A 61 -10.46 10.12 0.43
C ARG A 61 -9.53 10.92 -0.45
N ARG A 62 -10.06 12.05 -0.92
CA ARG A 62 -9.32 12.99 -1.73
C ARG A 62 -9.23 14.34 -1.05
N GLU A 63 -8.18 15.06 -1.33
CA GLU A 63 -7.94 16.40 -0.77
C GLU A 63 -7.49 17.35 -1.88
N PRO A 64 -7.82 18.65 -1.76
CA PRO A 64 -7.31 19.64 -2.71
C PRO A 64 -5.79 19.69 -2.69
N ALA A 65 -5.18 19.81 -3.89
CA ALA A 65 -3.74 19.97 -3.98
C ALA A 65 -3.32 21.33 -3.40
N SER A 66 -2.17 21.37 -2.74
CA SER A 66 -1.66 22.60 -2.15
C SER A 66 -1.29 23.66 -3.18
N ASP A 67 -0.87 23.23 -4.38
CA ASP A 67 -0.48 24.13 -5.48
C ASP A 67 -1.65 24.52 -6.39
N ASN A 68 -2.75 23.76 -6.36
CA ASN A 68 -3.93 24.04 -7.17
C ASN A 68 -5.18 23.43 -6.51
N PRO A 69 -5.99 24.26 -5.82
CA PRO A 69 -7.16 23.74 -5.10
C PRO A 69 -8.26 23.18 -6.00
N ASP A 70 -8.20 23.41 -7.31
CA ASP A 70 -9.15 22.82 -8.26
C ASP A 70 -8.81 21.35 -8.57
N LEU A 71 -7.62 20.88 -8.20
CA LEU A 71 -7.20 19.50 -8.39
C LEU A 71 -7.37 18.74 -7.09
N MET A 72 -8.05 17.59 -7.19
CA MET A 72 -8.22 16.68 -6.05
C MET A 72 -7.22 15.55 -6.15
N LEU A 73 -6.50 15.30 -5.08
CA LEU A 73 -5.48 14.26 -4.99
C LEU A 73 -5.92 13.17 -4.04
N ALA A 74 -5.53 11.94 -4.34
CA ALA A 74 -5.72 10.83 -3.42
C ALA A 74 -4.91 11.08 -2.14
N ARG A 75 -5.55 10.94 -0.99
CA ARG A 75 -4.89 11.09 0.30
C ARG A 75 -3.85 10.01 0.53
N ARG A 76 -4.14 8.78 0.12
CA ARG A 76 -3.25 7.62 0.28
C ARG A 76 -3.04 6.92 -1.03
N LEU A 77 -1.78 6.73 -1.40
CA LEU A 77 -1.38 5.97 -2.58
C LEU A 77 -0.47 4.78 -2.23
N ASP A 78 -0.05 4.68 -0.97
CA ASP A 78 0.82 3.59 -0.54
C ASP A 78 0.10 2.23 -0.60
N PRO A 79 0.78 1.16 -0.93
CA PRO A 79 2.24 1.03 -1.05
C PRO A 79 2.82 1.48 -2.40
N GLY A 80 2.00 1.98 -3.33
CA GLY A 80 2.43 2.55 -4.58
C GLY A 80 2.80 1.53 -5.67
N PRO A 81 3.17 2.02 -6.87
CA PRO A 81 3.40 1.16 -8.03
C PRO A 81 4.67 0.31 -7.92
N MET A 82 5.60 0.67 -7.04
CA MET A 82 6.85 -0.08 -6.88
C MET A 82 6.70 -1.27 -5.93
N PHE A 83 5.55 -1.42 -5.28
CA PHE A 83 5.30 -2.57 -4.41
C PHE A 83 5.05 -3.82 -5.25
N PRO A 84 5.77 -4.93 -4.98
CA PRO A 84 5.68 -6.13 -5.82
C PRO A 84 4.46 -6.99 -5.46
N TRP A 85 3.25 -6.50 -5.78
CA TRP A 85 2.00 -7.18 -5.45
C TRP A 85 1.94 -8.62 -5.94
N ALA A 86 2.33 -8.86 -7.19
CA ALA A 86 2.24 -10.22 -7.76
C ALA A 86 3.05 -11.22 -6.95
N ARG A 87 4.28 -10.87 -6.59
CA ARG A 87 5.14 -11.71 -5.77
C ARG A 87 4.57 -11.92 -4.37
N VAL A 88 4.14 -10.83 -3.72
CA VAL A 88 3.62 -10.89 -2.36
C VAL A 88 2.37 -11.76 -2.30
N LEU A 89 1.44 -11.57 -3.24
CA LEU A 89 0.22 -12.37 -3.27
C LEU A 89 0.50 -13.86 -3.51
N THR A 90 1.42 -14.17 -4.43
CA THR A 90 1.80 -15.53 -4.71
C THR A 90 2.38 -16.22 -3.47
N GLU A 91 3.26 -15.54 -2.74
CA GLU A 91 3.97 -16.13 -1.63
C GLU A 91 3.20 -16.09 -0.31
N CYS A 92 2.34 -15.08 -0.09
CA CYS A 92 1.58 -15.01 1.17
C CYS A 92 0.27 -15.79 1.14
N GLY A 93 -0.26 -16.09 -0.05
CA GLY A 93 -1.50 -16.85 -0.18
C GLY A 93 -2.77 -16.10 0.23
N LEU A 94 -2.68 -14.80 0.49
CA LEU A 94 -3.85 -13.98 0.78
C LEU A 94 -4.41 -13.40 -0.53
N ALA A 95 -5.71 -13.08 -0.55
CA ALA A 95 -6.33 -12.41 -1.68
C ALA A 95 -6.23 -10.90 -1.48
N ARG A 96 -5.96 -10.18 -2.57
CA ARG A 96 -5.92 -8.72 -2.52
C ARG A 96 -7.33 -8.16 -2.50
N TRP A 97 -7.62 -7.35 -1.48
CA TRP A 97 -8.89 -6.66 -1.37
C TRP A 97 -8.84 -5.31 -2.09
N SER A 98 -9.94 -4.98 -2.78
CA SER A 98 -10.16 -3.66 -3.36
C SER A 98 -11.66 -3.40 -3.43
N ASP A 99 -12.07 -2.14 -3.65
CA ASP A 99 -13.48 -1.79 -3.77
C ASP A 99 -14.19 -2.53 -4.91
N THR A 100 -13.46 -2.78 -5.99
CA THR A 100 -14.02 -3.45 -7.17
C THR A 100 -14.01 -4.97 -7.03
N ALA A 101 -13.30 -5.50 -6.05
CA ALA A 101 -13.17 -6.92 -5.79
C ALA A 101 -13.59 -7.28 -4.37
N SER A 102 -14.61 -6.60 -3.85
CA SER A 102 -15.11 -6.88 -2.51
C SER A 102 -15.70 -8.30 -2.46
N PRO A 103 -15.53 -8.95 -1.33
CA PRO A 103 -16.02 -10.30 -1.13
C PRO A 103 -17.54 -10.39 -1.15
#